data_57f59914924e6d74628f619acfcde748
#
_entry.id   57f59914924e6d74628f619acfcde748
#
_cell.length_a   1.000
_cell.length_b   1.000
_cell.length_c   1.000
_cell.angle_alpha   90.00
_cell.angle_beta   90.00
_cell.angle_gamma   90.00
#
_symmetry.space_group_name_H-M   'P 1'
#
loop_
_entity.id
_entity.type
_entity.pdbx_description
1 polymer ?
#
loop_
_entity_poly.entity_id
_entity_poly.type
_entity_poly.pdbx_seq_one_letter_code
_entity_poly.pdbx_strand_id
1 'polypeptide(L)'
;MIAMVDYGVGNLFSLKSSLAHLGLEAVVTADPARLRAADRIILPGVGAFGDAMEKLTATGLVPVIKEEARKKPLLGICLGMQLLFEKSYEYGEHQGLGFVQGEVCPLEPDLKDPALKVPQIGWNALHILRDDPLFQYIQEGEYVYYVHSYYGRHCTASTLAVSDYSIPVTGVVRAGKVYGTQFH
;
A
#
# COMPACT_ATOMS: atom_id res chain seq x y z
N MET A 1 -16.80 -7.45 8.90
CA MET A 1 -16.10 -6.32 9.57
C MET A 1 -14.68 -6.19 9.03
N ILE A 2 -14.21 -4.96 8.79
CA ILE A 2 -12.84 -4.64 8.34
C ILE A 2 -12.05 -4.11 9.54
N ALA A 3 -10.86 -4.64 9.79
CA ALA A 3 -9.94 -4.07 10.78
C ALA A 3 -8.91 -3.16 10.09
N MET A 4 -8.85 -1.91 10.52
CA MET A 4 -7.82 -0.95 10.12
C MET A 4 -6.75 -0.93 11.18
N VAL A 5 -5.51 -1.24 10.81
CA VAL A 5 -4.39 -1.31 11.75
C VAL A 5 -4.07 0.08 12.28
N ASP A 6 -4.17 0.25 13.60
CA ASP A 6 -3.75 1.47 14.30
C ASP A 6 -2.35 1.29 14.87
N TYR A 7 -1.38 1.95 14.27
CA TYR A 7 -0.01 1.99 14.73
C TYR A 7 0.52 3.43 14.81
N GLY A 8 -0.42 4.39 14.93
CA GLY A 8 -0.11 5.81 15.07
C GLY A 8 0.24 6.51 13.76
N VAL A 9 -0.03 5.89 12.61
CA VAL A 9 0.27 6.43 11.28
C VAL A 9 -0.90 6.20 10.34
N GLY A 10 -1.22 7.18 9.50
CA GLY A 10 -2.28 7.08 8.50
C GLY A 10 -3.44 8.05 8.73
N ASN A 11 -4.17 8.36 7.66
CA ASN A 11 -5.41 9.14 7.73
C ASN A 11 -6.60 8.21 8.02
N LEU A 12 -6.64 7.70 9.26
CA LEU A 12 -7.62 6.71 9.69
C LEU A 12 -9.06 7.25 9.64
N PHE A 13 -9.24 8.54 9.92
CA PHE A 13 -10.58 9.16 9.90
C PHE A 13 -11.16 9.17 8.48
N SER A 14 -10.42 9.66 7.49
CA SER A 14 -10.87 9.72 6.10
C SER A 14 -11.14 8.33 5.54
N LEU A 15 -10.26 7.38 5.81
CA LEU A 15 -10.43 6.00 5.36
C LEU A 15 -11.67 5.35 5.98
N LYS A 16 -11.88 5.53 7.29
CA LYS A 16 -13.08 5.03 7.98
C LYS A 16 -14.36 5.66 7.41
N SER A 17 -14.34 6.97 7.12
CA SER A 17 -15.47 7.68 6.52
C SER A 17 -15.79 7.15 5.12
N SER A 18 -14.76 6.88 4.29
CA SER A 18 -14.93 6.30 2.95
C SER A 18 -15.56 4.91 3.03
N LEU A 19 -15.08 4.06 3.94
CA LEU A 19 -15.65 2.73 4.14
C LEU A 19 -17.11 2.78 4.62
N ALA A 20 -17.41 3.70 5.53
CA ALA A 20 -18.78 3.90 6.00
C ALA A 20 -19.72 4.39 4.87
N HIS A 21 -19.22 5.26 3.97
CA HIS A 21 -19.97 5.69 2.79
C HIS A 21 -20.29 4.52 1.84
N LEU A 22 -19.43 3.53 1.77
CA LEU A 22 -19.67 2.28 1.03
C LEU A 22 -20.53 1.26 1.78
N GLY A 23 -21.07 1.62 2.96
CA GLY A 23 -21.86 0.71 3.80
C GLY A 23 -21.03 -0.39 4.48
N LEU A 24 -19.71 -0.24 4.57
CA LEU A 24 -18.81 -1.22 5.14
C LEU A 24 -18.49 -0.89 6.61
N GLU A 25 -18.65 -1.88 7.48
CA GLU A 25 -18.26 -1.76 8.88
C GLU A 25 -16.76 -1.88 9.03
N ALA A 26 -16.12 -0.84 9.60
CA ALA A 26 -14.69 -0.80 9.84
C ALA A 26 -14.35 -0.36 11.26
N VAL A 27 -13.39 -1.02 11.86
CA VAL A 27 -12.86 -0.71 13.20
C VAL A 27 -11.38 -0.36 13.11
N VAL A 28 -11.00 0.75 13.75
CA VAL A 28 -9.60 1.12 13.96
C VAL A 28 -9.11 0.41 15.23
N THR A 29 -8.03 -0.33 15.14
CA THR A 29 -7.60 -1.16 16.27
C THR A 29 -6.11 -1.48 16.26
N ALA A 30 -5.51 -1.48 17.46
CA ALA A 30 -4.20 -2.06 17.76
C ALA A 30 -4.34 -3.39 18.53
N ASP A 31 -5.56 -3.91 18.72
CA ASP A 31 -5.82 -5.14 19.44
C ASP A 31 -5.65 -6.38 18.53
N PRO A 32 -4.70 -7.29 18.84
CA PRO A 32 -4.50 -8.52 18.10
C PRO A 32 -5.76 -9.39 17.97
N ALA A 33 -6.61 -9.41 19.01
CA ALA A 33 -7.83 -10.22 18.99
C ALA A 33 -8.83 -9.69 17.96
N ARG A 34 -8.96 -8.37 17.83
CA ARG A 34 -9.81 -7.75 16.81
C ARG A 34 -9.28 -7.96 15.40
N LEU A 35 -7.96 -7.93 15.19
CA LEU A 35 -7.36 -8.27 13.89
C LEU A 35 -7.64 -9.72 13.52
N ARG A 36 -7.57 -10.65 14.47
CA ARG A 36 -7.91 -12.06 14.22
C ARG A 36 -9.39 -12.28 13.93
N ALA A 37 -10.27 -11.53 14.58
CA ALA A 37 -11.71 -11.64 14.41
C ALA A 37 -12.23 -10.97 13.11
N ALA A 38 -11.47 -10.08 12.50
CA ALA A 38 -11.86 -9.37 11.29
C ALA A 38 -11.87 -10.29 10.05
N ASP A 39 -12.71 -9.96 9.07
CA ASP A 39 -12.77 -10.66 7.78
C ASP A 39 -11.70 -10.17 6.81
N ARG A 40 -11.30 -8.90 6.93
CA ARG A 40 -10.32 -8.22 6.08
C ARG A 40 -9.50 -7.24 6.93
N ILE A 41 -8.27 -6.98 6.50
CA ILE A 41 -7.35 -6.06 7.17
C ILE A 41 -6.96 -4.95 6.18
N ILE A 42 -6.94 -3.70 6.66
CA ILE A 42 -6.32 -2.57 5.94
C ILE A 42 -5.13 -2.09 6.75
N LEU A 43 -3.99 -1.98 6.07
CA LEU A 43 -2.77 -1.37 6.58
C LEU A 43 -2.61 0.00 5.92
N PRO A 44 -3.04 1.08 6.59
CA PRO A 44 -2.85 2.43 6.09
C PRO A 44 -1.41 2.89 6.33
N GLY A 45 -1.00 3.98 5.69
CA GLY A 45 0.28 4.59 6.01
C GLY A 45 0.50 5.91 5.31
N VAL A 46 1.13 6.85 6.04
CA VAL A 46 1.66 8.12 5.55
C VAL A 46 2.98 8.42 6.24
N GLY A 47 3.84 9.24 5.63
CA GLY A 47 5.15 9.60 6.18
C GLY A 47 6.28 8.69 5.68
N ALA A 48 7.34 8.54 6.48
CA ALA A 48 8.56 7.83 6.11
C ALA A 48 8.50 6.33 6.46
N PHE A 49 9.09 5.51 5.59
CA PHE A 49 9.06 4.04 5.70
C PHE A 49 9.67 3.53 7.01
N GLY A 50 10.89 4.02 7.36
CA GLY A 50 11.59 3.57 8.57
C GLY A 50 10.80 3.84 9.84
N ASP A 51 10.30 5.07 9.99
CA ASP A 51 9.47 5.48 11.15
C ASP A 51 8.19 4.66 11.26
N ALA A 52 7.56 4.39 10.12
CA ALA A 52 6.33 3.60 10.09
C ALA A 52 6.59 2.13 10.49
N MET A 53 7.67 1.53 9.98
CA MET A 53 8.05 0.16 10.38
C MET A 53 8.44 0.06 11.86
N GLU A 54 9.14 1.05 12.40
CA GLU A 54 9.48 1.12 13.83
C GLU A 54 8.20 1.16 14.68
N LYS A 55 7.28 2.09 14.37
CA LYS A 55 5.99 2.20 15.06
C LYS A 55 5.17 0.92 14.96
N LEU A 56 5.05 0.34 13.77
CA LEU A 56 4.32 -0.90 13.56
C LEU A 56 4.93 -2.05 14.38
N THR A 57 6.25 -2.16 14.40
CA THR A 57 6.98 -3.17 15.16
C THR A 57 6.76 -2.99 16.67
N ALA A 58 6.79 -1.74 17.16
CA ALA A 58 6.58 -1.41 18.57
C ALA A 58 5.18 -1.82 19.08
N THR A 59 4.17 -1.92 18.21
CA THR A 59 2.84 -2.43 18.60
C THR A 59 2.81 -3.93 18.88
N GLY A 60 3.82 -4.68 18.44
CA GLY A 60 3.80 -6.16 18.49
C GLY A 60 2.86 -6.81 17.48
N LEU A 61 2.24 -6.04 16.55
CA LEU A 61 1.24 -6.56 15.59
C LEU A 61 1.86 -7.25 14.38
N VAL A 62 3.14 -7.06 14.08
CA VAL A 62 3.78 -7.63 12.88
C VAL A 62 3.58 -9.15 12.77
N PRO A 63 3.78 -9.97 13.81
CA PRO A 63 3.53 -11.42 13.75
C PRO A 63 2.05 -11.73 13.43
N VAL A 64 1.13 -11.00 14.07
CA VAL A 64 -0.33 -11.17 13.87
C VAL A 64 -0.73 -10.84 12.44
N ILE A 65 -0.26 -9.71 11.91
CA ILE A 65 -0.50 -9.32 10.53
C ILE A 65 0.03 -10.38 9.57
N LYS A 66 1.25 -10.88 9.79
CA LYS A 66 1.84 -11.94 8.96
C LYS A 66 1.06 -13.26 9.01
N GLU A 67 0.54 -13.63 10.18
CA GLU A 67 -0.31 -14.81 10.34
C GLU A 67 -1.65 -14.63 9.60
N GLU A 68 -2.33 -13.51 9.85
CA GLU A 68 -3.68 -13.28 9.36
C GLU A 68 -3.73 -12.99 7.84
N ALA A 69 -2.70 -12.37 7.27
CA ALA A 69 -2.59 -12.12 5.84
C ALA A 69 -2.51 -13.42 4.98
N ARG A 70 -2.17 -14.56 5.58
CA ARG A 70 -2.24 -15.88 4.94
C ARG A 70 -3.67 -16.40 4.85
N LYS A 71 -4.56 -15.97 5.75
CA LYS A 71 -5.92 -16.48 5.91
C LYS A 71 -6.96 -15.60 5.23
N LYS A 72 -6.79 -14.29 5.29
CA LYS A 72 -7.75 -13.27 4.85
C LYS A 72 -7.10 -12.16 4.02
N PRO A 73 -7.89 -11.40 3.23
CA PRO A 73 -7.36 -10.28 2.46
C PRO A 73 -6.76 -9.19 3.36
N LEU A 74 -5.57 -8.70 2.98
CA LEU A 74 -4.91 -7.53 3.53
C LEU A 74 -4.68 -6.53 2.39
N LEU A 75 -5.06 -5.27 2.61
CA LEU A 75 -4.83 -4.16 1.68
C LEU A 75 -3.92 -3.12 2.32
N GLY A 76 -2.72 -2.92 1.75
CA GLY A 76 -1.85 -1.80 2.07
C GLY A 76 -2.16 -0.60 1.18
N ILE A 77 -2.28 0.59 1.77
CA ILE A 77 -2.57 1.84 1.04
C ILE A 77 -1.42 2.83 1.19
N CYS A 78 -0.90 3.31 0.06
CA CYS A 78 0.21 4.27 -0.04
C CYS A 78 1.46 3.75 0.69
N LEU A 79 1.91 4.41 1.77
CA LEU A 79 3.01 3.87 2.59
C LEU A 79 2.69 2.46 3.11
N GLY A 80 1.43 2.16 3.44
CA GLY A 80 1.00 0.82 3.82
C GLY A 80 1.27 -0.23 2.73
N MET A 81 1.13 0.11 1.44
CA MET A 81 1.58 -0.75 0.35
C MET A 81 3.11 -0.91 0.36
N GLN A 82 3.85 0.18 0.54
CA GLN A 82 5.32 0.13 0.55
C GLN A 82 5.84 -0.78 1.68
N LEU A 83 5.21 -0.77 2.86
CA LEU A 83 5.56 -1.65 3.98
C LEU A 83 5.41 -3.15 3.64
N LEU A 84 4.65 -3.52 2.61
CA LEU A 84 4.47 -4.92 2.18
C LEU A 84 5.72 -5.50 1.51
N PHE A 85 6.60 -4.65 0.98
CA PHE A 85 7.82 -5.05 0.27
C PHE A 85 8.87 -5.65 1.22
N GLU A 86 9.93 -6.22 0.64
CA GLU A 86 11.05 -6.79 1.40
C GLU A 86 11.82 -5.70 2.13
N LYS A 87 12.05 -4.55 1.45
CA LYS A 87 12.81 -3.43 2.00
C LYS A 87 12.54 -2.11 1.30
N SER A 88 13.03 -1.03 1.90
CA SER A 88 13.03 0.32 1.34
C SER A 88 14.37 0.99 1.53
N TYR A 89 14.70 1.89 0.61
CA TYR A 89 15.90 2.74 0.66
C TYR A 89 15.59 4.19 1.06
N GLU A 90 14.41 4.45 1.63
CA GLU A 90 14.03 5.77 2.10
C GLU A 90 14.82 6.15 3.36
N TYR A 91 15.72 7.14 3.23
CA TYR A 91 16.63 7.60 4.30
C TYR A 91 17.51 6.48 4.91
N GLY A 92 17.88 5.50 4.12
CA GLY A 92 18.67 4.34 4.52
C GLY A 92 17.98 3.03 4.15
N GLU A 93 18.60 1.90 4.44
CA GLU A 93 18.01 0.59 4.20
C GLU A 93 17.17 0.15 5.40
N HIS A 94 15.87 -0.09 5.16
CA HIS A 94 14.92 -0.55 6.16
C HIS A 94 14.22 -1.81 5.68
N GLN A 95 14.10 -2.82 6.56
CA GLN A 95 13.37 -4.05 6.27
C GLN A 95 11.85 -3.81 6.34
N GLY A 96 11.11 -4.35 5.38
CA GLY A 96 9.65 -4.33 5.34
C GLY A 96 9.02 -5.63 5.86
N LEU A 97 7.75 -5.81 5.55
CA LEU A 97 6.99 -7.00 5.96
C LEU A 97 7.32 -8.24 5.11
N GLY A 98 7.86 -8.06 3.90
CA GLY A 98 8.31 -9.15 3.02
C GLY A 98 7.18 -9.99 2.41
N PHE A 99 5.99 -9.43 2.21
CA PHE A 99 4.91 -10.11 1.49
C PHE A 99 5.07 -10.03 -0.03
N VAL A 100 5.58 -8.90 -0.52
CA VAL A 100 5.79 -8.61 -1.93
C VAL A 100 7.28 -8.61 -2.20
N GLN A 101 7.72 -9.45 -3.14
CA GLN A 101 9.10 -9.46 -3.60
C GLN A 101 9.43 -8.14 -4.30
N GLY A 102 10.61 -7.61 -4.04
CA GLY A 102 11.08 -6.34 -4.55
C GLY A 102 11.34 -5.33 -3.46
N GLU A 103 11.57 -4.10 -3.85
CA GLU A 103 12.06 -3.06 -2.96
C GLU A 103 11.43 -1.71 -3.29
N VAL A 104 11.41 -0.81 -2.31
CA VAL A 104 10.95 0.57 -2.44
C VAL A 104 12.15 1.48 -2.66
N CYS A 105 12.19 2.13 -3.82
CA CYS A 105 13.31 2.94 -4.28
C CYS A 105 12.88 4.40 -4.52
N PRO A 106 13.83 5.36 -4.48
CA PRO A 106 13.52 6.74 -4.86
C PRO A 106 13.09 6.80 -6.34
N LEU A 107 12.06 7.61 -6.61
CA LEU A 107 11.50 7.79 -7.95
C LEU A 107 12.39 8.67 -8.84
N GLU A 108 12.96 9.73 -8.26
CA GLU A 108 13.68 10.78 -8.99
C GLU A 108 14.79 10.26 -9.92
N PRO A 109 15.69 9.34 -9.50
CA PRO A 109 16.79 8.88 -10.37
C PRO A 109 16.32 8.08 -11.60
N ASP A 110 15.11 7.56 -11.57
CA ASP A 110 14.57 6.72 -12.64
C ASP A 110 13.75 7.50 -13.67
N LEU A 111 13.37 8.75 -13.36
CA LEU A 111 12.59 9.58 -14.28
C LEU A 111 13.38 9.89 -15.56
N LYS A 112 12.74 9.72 -16.71
CA LYS A 112 13.32 10.00 -18.03
C LYS A 112 13.07 11.42 -18.49
N ASP A 113 12.02 12.08 -17.98
CA ASP A 113 11.68 13.46 -18.26
C ASP A 113 12.15 14.38 -17.12
N PRO A 114 13.17 15.22 -17.33
CA PRO A 114 13.70 16.10 -16.30
C PRO A 114 12.75 17.24 -15.91
N ALA A 115 11.65 17.44 -16.65
CA ALA A 115 10.64 18.43 -16.30
C ALA A 115 9.67 17.95 -15.22
N LEU A 116 9.60 16.62 -14.99
CA LEU A 116 8.76 16.05 -13.96
C LEU A 116 9.37 16.26 -12.58
N LYS A 117 8.50 16.53 -11.63
CA LYS A 117 8.91 16.82 -10.23
C LYS A 117 8.69 15.61 -9.34
N VAL A 118 9.50 15.49 -8.31
CA VAL A 118 9.30 14.58 -7.19
C VAL A 118 9.04 15.42 -5.93
N PRO A 119 8.00 15.11 -5.15
CA PRO A 119 7.09 13.96 -5.28
C PRO A 119 6.19 14.02 -6.53
N GLN A 120 5.81 12.84 -7.07
CA GLN A 120 4.67 12.71 -7.96
C GLN A 120 3.41 13.07 -7.19
N ILE A 121 2.76 14.16 -7.57
CA ILE A 121 1.52 14.64 -6.94
C ILE A 121 0.50 14.89 -8.04
N GLY A 122 -0.65 14.24 -7.95
CA GLY A 122 -1.75 14.48 -8.88
C GLY A 122 -2.45 13.21 -9.35
N TRP A 123 -3.31 13.40 -10.34
CA TRP A 123 -4.13 12.36 -10.92
C TRP A 123 -3.45 11.78 -12.16
N ASN A 124 -3.26 10.47 -12.17
CA ASN A 124 -2.72 9.73 -13.31
C ASN A 124 -3.65 8.58 -13.67
N ALA A 125 -3.74 8.27 -14.96
CA ALA A 125 -4.49 7.12 -15.44
C ALA A 125 -3.86 5.82 -14.95
N LEU A 126 -4.69 4.88 -14.54
CA LEU A 126 -4.27 3.54 -14.12
C LEU A 126 -4.34 2.59 -15.31
N HIS A 127 -3.24 1.93 -15.63
CA HIS A 127 -3.13 0.93 -16.69
C HIS A 127 -3.09 -0.47 -16.09
N ILE A 128 -4.12 -1.26 -16.35
CA ILE A 128 -4.29 -2.62 -15.82
C ILE A 128 -3.46 -3.58 -16.68
N LEU A 129 -2.47 -4.22 -16.07
CA LEU A 129 -1.58 -5.17 -16.74
C LEU A 129 -2.10 -6.61 -16.68
N ARG A 130 -2.89 -6.92 -15.66
CA ARG A 130 -3.47 -8.25 -15.43
C ARG A 130 -4.84 -8.14 -14.80
N ASP A 131 -5.76 -8.97 -15.29
CA ASP A 131 -7.10 -9.09 -14.71
C ASP A 131 -7.02 -9.59 -13.27
N ASP A 132 -7.79 -8.95 -12.41
CA ASP A 132 -7.90 -9.30 -11.00
C ASP A 132 -9.28 -8.92 -10.46
N PRO A 133 -9.89 -9.68 -9.55
CA PRO A 133 -11.15 -9.33 -8.91
C PRO A 133 -11.14 -7.96 -8.21
N LEU A 134 -9.96 -7.43 -7.85
CA LEU A 134 -9.80 -6.09 -7.30
C LEU A 134 -10.32 -5.00 -8.26
N PHE A 135 -10.25 -5.24 -9.57
CA PHE A 135 -10.67 -4.30 -10.61
C PHE A 135 -12.12 -4.48 -11.07
N GLN A 136 -12.93 -5.27 -10.36
CA GLN A 136 -14.31 -5.55 -10.76
C GLN A 136 -15.14 -4.30 -11.10
N TYR A 137 -14.87 -3.19 -10.43
CA TYR A 137 -15.57 -1.90 -10.61
C TYR A 137 -14.65 -0.77 -11.09
N ILE A 138 -13.44 -1.12 -11.56
CA ILE A 138 -12.44 -0.17 -12.03
C ILE A 138 -12.17 -0.44 -13.51
N GLN A 139 -12.24 0.59 -14.33
CA GLN A 139 -11.98 0.49 -15.77
C GLN A 139 -10.53 0.88 -16.10
N GLU A 140 -10.04 0.33 -17.21
CA GLU A 140 -8.76 0.76 -17.79
C GLU A 140 -8.75 2.28 -18.03
N GLY A 141 -7.70 2.95 -17.58
CA GLY A 141 -7.53 4.38 -17.74
C GLY A 141 -8.25 5.24 -16.71
N GLU A 142 -8.91 4.67 -15.70
CA GLU A 142 -9.45 5.48 -14.59
C GLU A 142 -8.34 6.23 -13.85
N TYR A 143 -8.64 7.47 -13.45
CA TYR A 143 -7.68 8.33 -12.77
C TYR A 143 -7.64 8.06 -11.29
N VAL A 144 -6.42 7.90 -10.76
CA VAL A 144 -6.14 7.72 -9.33
C VAL A 144 -5.15 8.77 -8.84
N TYR A 145 -5.25 9.11 -7.54
CA TYR A 145 -4.45 10.20 -6.97
C TYR A 145 -3.16 9.69 -6.33
N TYR A 146 -2.04 10.22 -6.78
CA TYR A 146 -0.71 9.93 -6.26
C TYR A 146 -0.15 11.10 -5.43
N VAL A 147 0.59 10.75 -4.38
CA VAL A 147 1.44 11.67 -3.62
C VAL A 147 2.57 10.87 -2.97
N HIS A 148 3.68 10.68 -3.70
CA HIS A 148 4.81 9.89 -3.21
C HIS A 148 6.12 10.26 -3.90
N SER A 149 7.25 10.00 -3.22
CA SER A 149 8.62 10.18 -3.72
C SER A 149 9.37 8.87 -3.93
N TYR A 150 8.82 7.77 -3.39
CA TYR A 150 9.37 6.42 -3.47
C TYR A 150 8.33 5.49 -4.04
N TYR A 151 8.75 4.45 -4.76
CA TYR A 151 7.85 3.52 -5.43
C TYR A 151 8.40 2.09 -5.45
N GLY A 152 7.53 1.10 -5.66
CA GLY A 152 7.91 -0.31 -5.74
C GLY A 152 8.66 -0.63 -7.02
N ARG A 153 9.84 -1.27 -6.91
CA ARG A 153 10.67 -1.78 -7.99
C ARG A 153 10.93 -3.27 -7.85
N HIS A 154 11.36 -3.90 -8.96
CA HIS A 154 11.70 -5.33 -9.03
C HIS A 154 10.56 -6.24 -8.54
N CYS A 155 9.31 -5.79 -8.76
CA CYS A 155 8.09 -6.46 -8.31
C CYS A 155 7.16 -6.87 -9.46
N THR A 156 7.67 -7.02 -10.67
CA THR A 156 6.88 -7.32 -11.89
C THR A 156 5.98 -8.55 -11.70
N ALA A 157 6.43 -9.57 -10.98
CA ALA A 157 5.63 -10.76 -10.70
C ALA A 157 4.38 -10.46 -9.87
N SER A 158 4.41 -9.42 -9.04
CA SER A 158 3.31 -8.99 -8.17
C SER A 158 2.54 -7.80 -8.71
N THR A 159 3.03 -7.07 -9.72
CA THR A 159 2.40 -5.86 -10.25
C THR A 159 1.16 -6.19 -11.05
N LEU A 160 0.03 -5.63 -10.67
CA LEU A 160 -1.26 -5.74 -11.37
C LEU A 160 -1.56 -4.54 -12.26
N ALA A 161 -1.17 -3.35 -11.86
CA ALA A 161 -1.41 -2.11 -12.59
C ALA A 161 -0.30 -1.09 -12.35
N VAL A 162 -0.11 -0.21 -13.32
CA VAL A 162 0.87 0.87 -13.31
C VAL A 162 0.23 2.18 -13.75
N SER A 163 0.89 3.30 -13.46
CA SER A 163 0.59 4.60 -14.06
C SER A 163 1.85 5.16 -14.72
N ASP A 164 1.68 5.91 -15.81
CA ASP A 164 2.82 6.54 -16.49
C ASP A 164 3.21 7.85 -15.78
N TYR A 165 4.49 7.93 -15.44
CA TYR A 165 5.15 9.17 -14.97
C TYR A 165 6.56 9.26 -15.58
N SER A 166 6.66 9.30 -16.90
CA SER A 166 7.82 9.09 -17.76
C SER A 166 8.47 7.71 -17.64
N ILE A 167 8.08 6.96 -16.67
CA ILE A 167 8.34 5.53 -16.45
C ILE A 167 7.05 4.87 -15.97
N PRO A 168 6.87 3.55 -16.14
CA PRO A 168 5.78 2.84 -15.50
C PRO A 168 6.00 2.77 -13.98
N VAL A 169 5.20 3.53 -13.23
CA VAL A 169 5.21 3.52 -11.76
C VAL A 169 4.25 2.45 -11.26
N THR A 170 4.72 1.58 -10.39
CA THR A 170 3.91 0.52 -9.77
C THR A 170 2.75 1.12 -9.00
N GLY A 171 1.53 0.92 -9.49
CA GLY A 171 0.31 1.44 -8.88
C GLY A 171 -0.40 0.43 -7.98
N VAL A 172 -0.47 -0.84 -8.42
CA VAL A 172 -1.16 -1.91 -7.69
C VAL A 172 -0.30 -3.17 -7.67
N VAL A 173 -0.19 -3.81 -6.51
CA VAL A 173 0.48 -5.09 -6.33
C VAL A 173 -0.42 -6.12 -5.68
N ARG A 174 -0.13 -7.41 -5.95
CA ARG A 174 -0.75 -8.55 -5.28
C ARG A 174 0.25 -9.68 -5.05
N ALA A 175 0.23 -10.24 -3.83
CA ALA A 175 0.93 -11.48 -3.49
C ALA A 175 -0.03 -12.37 -2.65
N GLY A 176 -0.62 -13.38 -3.29
CA GLY A 176 -1.64 -14.21 -2.65
C GLY A 176 -2.89 -13.42 -2.26
N LYS A 177 -3.14 -13.29 -0.95
CA LYS A 177 -4.25 -12.50 -0.38
C LYS A 177 -3.84 -11.09 0.05
N VAL A 178 -2.59 -10.71 -0.18
CA VAL A 178 -2.05 -9.39 0.14
C VAL A 178 -2.11 -8.51 -1.10
N TYR A 179 -2.74 -7.38 -0.97
CA TYR A 179 -2.92 -6.35 -2.00
C TYR A 179 -2.29 -5.03 -1.55
N GLY A 180 -1.86 -4.23 -2.49
CA GLY A 180 -1.38 -2.87 -2.20
C GLY A 180 -1.72 -1.90 -3.31
N THR A 181 -2.04 -0.65 -2.94
CA THR A 181 -2.21 0.48 -3.86
C THR A 181 -1.28 1.61 -3.45
N GLN A 182 -0.50 2.16 -4.42
CA GLN A 182 0.37 3.32 -4.16
C GLN A 182 -0.44 4.61 -4.05
N PHE A 183 -1.55 4.66 -4.74
CA PHE A 183 -2.48 5.80 -4.75
C PHE A 183 -3.48 5.75 -3.59
N HIS A 184 -4.14 6.87 -3.40
CA HIS A 184 -5.22 7.06 -2.43
C HIS A 184 -6.60 7.00 -3.09
#